data_99b93e8e1c2face999b8f8a8cacd384d
#
_entry.id   99b93e8e1c2face999b8f8a8cacd384d
#
_cell.length_a   1.000
_cell.length_b   1.000
_cell.length_c   1.000
_cell.angle_alpha   90.00
_cell.angle_beta   90.00
_cell.angle_gamma   90.00
#
_symmetry.space_group_name_H-M   'P 1'
#
loop_
_entity.id
_entity.type
_entity.pdbx_description
1 polymer ?
#
loop_
_entity_poly.entity_id
_entity_poly.type
_entity_poly.pdbx_seq_one_letter_code
_entity_poly.pdbx_strand_id
1 'polypeptide(L)'
;ANVWHGTAFSMLNFQSALDNVSGEIEEAARVDGANRLQVLIRIIVPCIKDSIAANVMLNTLSTLGVYGLIYAMTGGGPANKTTTLPIYMYNQGLKGMQLGFGTAIGMLILLVGIICSLIYARILKSKD
;
A
#
# COMPACT_ATOMS: atom_id res chain seq x y z
N ALA A 1 -1.80 -14.27 -4.09
CA ALA A 1 -2.43 -14.16 -2.77
C ALA A 1 -2.30 -12.73 -2.20
N ASN A 2 -1.09 -12.13 -2.15
CA ASN A 2 -0.92 -10.75 -1.62
C ASN A 2 -1.68 -9.69 -2.46
N VAL A 3 -1.63 -9.80 -3.78
CA VAL A 3 -2.40 -8.92 -4.70
C VAL A 3 -3.90 -9.02 -4.42
N TRP A 4 -4.43 -10.22 -4.23
CA TRP A 4 -5.84 -10.45 -3.91
C TRP A 4 -6.25 -9.73 -2.62
N HIS A 5 -5.46 -9.89 -1.56
CA HIS A 5 -5.70 -9.23 -0.28
C HIS A 5 -5.63 -7.69 -0.40
N GLY A 6 -4.59 -7.18 -1.05
CA GLY A 6 -4.40 -5.74 -1.27
C GLY A 6 -5.50 -5.13 -2.15
N THR A 7 -6.00 -5.86 -3.15
CA THR A 7 -7.09 -5.41 -4.01
C THR A 7 -8.39 -5.25 -3.23
N ALA A 8 -8.76 -6.23 -2.39
CA ALA A 8 -9.97 -6.15 -1.58
C ALA A 8 -9.94 -4.94 -0.63
N PHE A 9 -8.82 -4.74 0.06
CA PHE A 9 -8.61 -3.59 0.93
C PHE A 9 -8.69 -2.26 0.18
N SER A 10 -8.04 -2.17 -0.99
CA SER A 10 -8.07 -0.98 -1.85
C SER A 10 -9.47 -0.66 -2.36
N MET A 11 -10.24 -1.69 -2.76
CA MET A 11 -11.63 -1.50 -3.19
C MET A 11 -12.48 -0.85 -2.10
N LEU A 12 -12.41 -1.36 -0.86
CA LEU A 12 -13.17 -0.79 0.25
C LEU A 12 -12.78 0.65 0.55
N ASN A 13 -11.47 0.95 0.53
CA ASN A 13 -10.99 2.32 0.74
C ASN A 13 -11.45 3.28 -0.37
N PHE A 14 -11.38 2.86 -1.63
CA PHE A 14 -11.84 3.70 -2.74
C PHE A 14 -13.35 3.84 -2.76
N GLN A 15 -14.11 2.79 -2.42
CA GLN A 15 -15.56 2.89 -2.29
C GLN A 15 -15.93 3.95 -1.25
N SER A 16 -15.33 3.89 -0.05
CA SER A 16 -15.57 4.89 1.00
C SER A 16 -15.16 6.30 0.57
N ALA A 17 -14.07 6.44 -0.19
CA ALA A 17 -13.65 7.75 -0.69
C ALA A 17 -14.61 8.29 -1.75
N LEU A 18 -15.14 7.45 -2.62
CA LEU A 18 -16.12 7.82 -3.64
C LEU A 18 -17.47 8.20 -3.03
N ASP A 19 -17.90 7.49 -1.99
CA ASP A 19 -19.16 7.79 -1.29
C ASP A 19 -19.14 9.19 -0.63
N ASN A 20 -17.97 9.75 -0.37
CA ASN A 20 -17.80 11.12 0.15
C ASN A 20 -17.80 12.19 -0.96
N VAL A 21 -17.76 11.82 -2.23
CA VAL A 21 -17.87 12.78 -3.33
C VAL A 21 -19.34 13.12 -3.56
N SER A 22 -19.67 14.43 -3.46
CA SER A 22 -21.06 14.88 -3.67
C SER A 22 -21.54 14.56 -5.10
N GLY A 23 -22.69 13.89 -5.20
CA GLY A 23 -23.33 13.60 -6.48
C GLY A 23 -23.70 14.86 -7.26
N GLU A 24 -23.96 15.97 -6.58
CA GLU A 24 -24.27 17.26 -7.19
C GLU A 24 -23.14 17.78 -8.09
N ILE A 25 -21.88 17.53 -7.71
CA ILE A 25 -20.71 17.93 -8.50
C ILE A 25 -20.66 17.12 -9.80
N GLU A 26 -20.99 15.84 -9.73
CA GLU A 26 -21.04 14.96 -10.91
C GLU A 26 -22.20 15.36 -11.86
N GLU A 27 -23.36 15.68 -11.29
CA GLU A 27 -24.53 16.12 -12.06
C GLU A 27 -24.27 17.47 -12.73
N ALA A 28 -23.69 18.43 -12.03
CA ALA A 28 -23.33 19.73 -12.59
C ALA A 28 -22.36 19.60 -13.77
N ALA A 29 -21.33 18.75 -13.62
CA ALA A 29 -20.38 18.50 -14.71
C ALA A 29 -21.04 17.84 -15.94
N ARG A 30 -22.02 16.98 -15.74
CA ARG A 30 -22.80 16.39 -16.85
C ARG A 30 -23.67 17.41 -17.57
N VAL A 31 -24.25 18.35 -16.83
CA VAL A 31 -25.01 19.47 -17.42
C VAL A 31 -24.10 20.36 -18.26
N ASP A 32 -22.85 20.55 -17.84
CA ASP A 32 -21.82 21.29 -18.60
C ASP A 32 -21.29 20.49 -19.81
N GLY A 33 -21.84 19.31 -20.11
CA GLY A 33 -21.49 18.48 -21.27
C GLY A 33 -20.23 17.63 -21.10
N ALA A 34 -19.74 17.45 -19.86
CA ALA A 34 -18.57 16.60 -19.63
C ALA A 34 -18.87 15.12 -19.88
N ASN A 35 -17.99 14.46 -20.63
CA ASN A 35 -18.03 13.01 -20.83
C ASN A 35 -17.68 12.28 -19.51
N ARG A 36 -18.15 11.04 -19.32
CA ARG A 36 -17.87 10.21 -18.15
C ARG A 36 -16.39 10.12 -17.80
N LEU A 37 -15.51 10.01 -18.79
CA LEU A 37 -14.06 9.97 -18.60
C LEU A 37 -13.50 11.32 -18.10
N GLN A 38 -14.06 12.43 -18.59
CA GLN A 38 -13.70 13.77 -18.15
C GLN A 38 -14.12 14.02 -16.70
N VAL A 39 -15.32 13.61 -16.32
CA VAL A 39 -15.80 13.64 -14.93
C VAL A 39 -14.88 12.84 -14.03
N LEU A 40 -14.54 11.61 -14.43
CA LEU A 40 -13.65 10.75 -13.65
C LEU A 40 -12.27 11.40 -13.43
N ILE A 41 -11.60 11.82 -14.52
CA ILE A 41 -10.21 12.28 -14.44
C ILE A 41 -10.09 13.70 -13.89
N ARG A 42 -11.01 14.60 -14.22
CA ARG A 42 -10.91 16.02 -13.88
C ARG A 42 -11.60 16.40 -12.57
N ILE A 43 -12.55 15.57 -12.11
CA ILE A 43 -13.35 15.87 -10.93
C ILE A 43 -13.16 14.82 -9.85
N ILE A 44 -13.48 13.55 -10.13
CA ILE A 44 -13.48 12.49 -9.11
C ILE A 44 -12.05 12.20 -8.62
N VAL A 45 -11.12 11.94 -9.53
CA VAL A 45 -9.73 11.59 -9.16
C VAL A 45 -9.06 12.69 -8.34
N PRO A 46 -9.15 13.99 -8.67
CA PRO A 46 -8.65 15.04 -7.81
C PRO A 46 -9.33 15.12 -6.44
N CYS A 47 -10.64 14.88 -6.36
CA CYS A 47 -11.38 14.88 -5.09
C CYS A 47 -10.92 13.78 -4.14
N ILE A 48 -10.55 12.61 -4.66
CA ILE A 48 -10.09 11.46 -3.85
C ILE A 48 -8.57 11.30 -3.82
N LYS A 49 -7.79 12.31 -4.27
CA LYS A 49 -6.32 12.26 -4.37
C LYS A 49 -5.66 11.81 -3.06
N ASP A 50 -6.14 12.33 -1.93
CA ASP A 50 -5.57 12.03 -0.61
C ASP A 50 -5.85 10.58 -0.19
N SER A 51 -7.02 10.06 -0.52
CA SER A 51 -7.38 8.65 -0.30
C SER A 51 -6.56 7.72 -1.18
N ILE A 52 -6.29 8.09 -2.44
CA ILE A 52 -5.41 7.34 -3.34
C ILE A 52 -4.02 7.25 -2.74
N ALA A 53 -3.51 8.37 -2.29
CA ALA A 53 -2.18 8.45 -1.74
C ALA A 53 -2.03 7.69 -0.41
N ALA A 54 -2.99 7.82 0.50
CA ALA A 54 -3.04 7.05 1.73
C ALA A 54 -3.09 5.53 1.44
N ASN A 55 -3.89 5.11 0.45
CA ASN A 55 -4.00 3.71 0.07
C ASN A 55 -2.68 3.17 -0.52
N VAL A 56 -2.02 3.92 -1.39
CA VAL A 56 -0.71 3.55 -1.95
C VAL A 56 0.33 3.39 -0.83
N MET A 57 0.38 4.35 0.11
CA MET A 57 1.28 4.30 1.25
C MET A 57 1.01 3.07 2.13
N LEU A 58 -0.24 2.81 2.50
CA LEU A 58 -0.63 1.67 3.33
C LEU A 58 -0.31 0.34 2.65
N ASN A 59 -0.61 0.19 1.36
CA ASN A 59 -0.28 -1.03 0.60
C ASN A 59 1.23 -1.25 0.48
N THR A 60 2.01 -0.20 0.28
CA THR A 60 3.47 -0.30 0.20
C THR A 60 4.05 -0.78 1.52
N LEU A 61 3.64 -0.18 2.65
CA LEU A 61 4.10 -0.57 3.97
C LEU A 61 3.65 -1.99 4.35
N SER A 62 2.40 -2.34 4.07
CA SER A 62 1.87 -3.69 4.30
C SER A 62 2.63 -4.76 3.49
N THR A 63 2.95 -4.46 2.25
CA THR A 63 3.69 -5.39 1.37
C THR A 63 5.15 -5.55 1.82
N LEU A 64 5.78 -4.47 2.31
CA LEU A 64 7.15 -4.52 2.83
C LEU A 64 7.26 -5.45 4.05
N GLY A 65 6.24 -5.45 4.92
CA GLY A 65 6.17 -6.25 6.14
C GLY A 65 5.53 -7.64 5.98
N VAL A 66 5.13 -8.02 4.76
CA VAL A 66 4.41 -9.29 4.56
C VAL A 66 5.30 -10.50 4.88
N TYR A 67 4.92 -11.23 5.94
CA TYR A 67 5.59 -12.44 6.42
C TYR A 67 4.66 -13.64 6.37
N GLY A 68 3.53 -13.56 7.09
CA GLY A 68 2.69 -14.72 7.39
C GLY A 68 2.16 -15.43 6.14
N LEU A 69 1.74 -14.67 5.15
CA LEU A 69 1.18 -15.23 3.91
C LEU A 69 2.23 -15.99 3.10
N ILE A 70 3.43 -15.41 2.90
CA ILE A 70 4.50 -16.06 2.13
C ILE A 70 5.06 -17.25 2.91
N TYR A 71 5.19 -17.10 4.24
CA TYR A 71 5.67 -18.18 5.09
C TYR A 71 4.70 -19.37 5.09
N ALA A 72 3.39 -19.14 5.18
CA ALA A 72 2.38 -20.18 5.13
C ALA A 72 2.30 -20.90 3.77
N MET A 73 2.55 -20.18 2.67
CA MET A 73 2.47 -20.76 1.32
C MET A 73 3.73 -21.52 0.92
N THR A 74 4.91 -20.98 1.19
CA THR A 74 6.17 -21.50 0.64
C THR A 74 7.28 -21.66 1.68
N GLY A 75 7.15 -21.08 2.87
CA GLY A 75 8.19 -21.09 3.90
C GLY A 75 9.52 -20.45 3.47
N GLY A 76 9.52 -19.70 2.35
CA GLY A 76 10.73 -19.19 1.70
C GLY A 76 11.30 -20.08 0.59
N GLY A 77 10.74 -21.29 0.39
CA GLY A 77 11.20 -22.28 -0.61
C GLY A 77 10.61 -22.10 -2.02
N PRO A 78 11.04 -22.94 -2.99
CA PRO A 78 12.22 -23.79 -2.95
C PRO A 78 13.54 -23.01 -3.04
N ALA A 79 14.60 -23.52 -2.41
CA ALA A 79 15.96 -22.96 -2.47
C ALA A 79 16.03 -21.44 -2.17
N ASN A 80 15.27 -20.95 -1.18
CA ASN A 80 15.18 -19.53 -0.77
C ASN A 80 14.66 -18.56 -1.86
N LYS A 81 14.10 -19.06 -2.96
CA LYS A 81 13.63 -18.21 -4.07
C LYS A 81 12.46 -17.28 -3.72
N THR A 82 11.73 -17.60 -2.66
CA THR A 82 10.60 -16.78 -2.18
C THR A 82 10.90 -16.14 -0.82
N THR A 83 12.15 -16.17 -0.38
CA THR A 83 12.57 -15.56 0.90
C THR A 83 12.58 -14.05 0.76
N THR A 84 11.72 -13.39 1.53
CA THR A 84 11.70 -11.95 1.71
C THR A 84 12.48 -11.55 2.97
N LEU A 85 12.79 -10.26 3.12
CA LEU A 85 13.49 -9.76 4.31
C LEU A 85 12.82 -10.17 5.64
N PRO A 86 11.47 -10.09 5.81
CA PRO A 86 10.81 -10.57 7.01
C PRO A 86 10.98 -12.08 7.25
N ILE A 87 10.95 -12.91 6.20
CA ILE A 87 11.20 -14.35 6.32
C ILE A 87 12.65 -14.62 6.71
N TYR A 88 13.58 -13.90 6.12
CA TYR A 88 14.99 -14.01 6.43
C TYR A 88 15.27 -13.60 7.88
N MET A 89 14.68 -12.50 8.35
CA MET A 89 14.72 -12.07 9.75
C MET A 89 14.23 -13.17 10.70
N TYR A 90 13.10 -13.79 10.39
CA TYR A 90 12.55 -14.89 11.19
C TYR A 90 13.47 -16.11 11.22
N ASN A 91 13.98 -16.53 10.06
CA ASN A 91 14.82 -17.70 9.96
C ASN A 91 16.16 -17.52 10.70
N GLN A 92 16.80 -16.37 10.58
CA GLN A 92 18.07 -16.09 11.27
C GLN A 92 17.87 -15.74 12.75
N GLY A 93 16.88 -14.88 13.04
CA GLY A 93 16.64 -14.41 14.40
C GLY A 93 16.08 -15.49 15.32
N LEU A 94 14.97 -16.10 14.95
CA LEU A 94 14.25 -17.05 15.80
C LEU A 94 14.67 -18.50 15.57
N LYS A 95 14.70 -18.98 14.35
CA LYS A 95 15.12 -20.36 14.07
C LYS A 95 16.62 -20.57 14.24
N GLY A 96 17.43 -19.60 13.78
CA GLY A 96 18.89 -19.65 13.89
C GLY A 96 19.42 -19.19 15.24
N MET A 97 18.54 -18.80 16.18
CA MET A 97 18.90 -18.29 17.52
C MET A 97 19.86 -17.09 17.51
N GLN A 98 19.96 -16.39 16.38
CA GLN A 98 20.79 -15.20 16.22
C GLN A 98 19.95 -13.93 16.41
N LEU A 99 19.44 -13.72 17.63
CA LEU A 99 18.52 -12.63 17.94
C LEU A 99 19.08 -11.25 17.55
N GLY A 100 20.36 -10.99 17.79
CA GLY A 100 21.00 -9.72 17.42
C GLY A 100 21.02 -9.47 15.91
N PHE A 101 21.24 -10.50 15.11
CA PHE A 101 21.20 -10.39 13.64
C PHE A 101 19.77 -10.22 13.14
N GLY A 102 18.81 -10.96 13.71
CA GLY A 102 17.39 -10.81 13.39
C GLY A 102 16.86 -9.41 13.69
N THR A 103 17.22 -8.84 14.85
CA THR A 103 16.82 -7.46 15.21
C THR A 103 17.45 -6.41 14.30
N ALA A 104 18.69 -6.61 13.86
CA ALA A 104 19.34 -5.71 12.91
C ALA A 104 18.58 -5.66 11.56
N ILE A 105 18.14 -6.82 11.05
CA ILE A 105 17.31 -6.89 9.84
C ILE A 105 15.97 -6.19 10.07
N GLY A 106 15.35 -6.38 11.23
CA GLY A 106 14.10 -5.69 11.61
C GLY A 106 14.25 -4.17 11.59
N MET A 107 15.35 -3.65 12.13
CA MET A 107 15.67 -2.22 12.09
C MET A 107 15.86 -1.71 10.66
N LEU A 108 16.49 -2.49 9.78
CA LEU A 108 16.61 -2.14 8.36
C LEU A 108 15.25 -2.03 7.68
N ILE A 109 14.35 -2.99 7.90
CA ILE A 109 12.98 -2.95 7.35
C ILE A 109 12.24 -1.71 7.83
N LEU A 110 12.35 -1.39 9.11
CA LEU A 110 11.73 -0.21 9.71
C LEU A 110 12.30 1.08 9.11
N LEU A 111 13.60 1.17 8.95
CA LEU A 111 14.27 2.33 8.35
C LEU A 111 13.82 2.56 6.90
N VAL A 112 13.76 1.50 6.09
CA VAL A 112 13.22 1.57 4.72
C VAL A 112 11.77 2.01 4.73
N GLY A 113 10.95 1.49 5.65
CA GLY A 113 9.55 1.90 5.82
C GLY A 113 9.40 3.37 6.15
N ILE A 114 10.22 3.91 7.05
CA ILE A 114 10.24 5.35 7.39
C ILE A 114 10.63 6.19 6.18
N ILE A 115 11.66 5.82 5.45
CA ILE A 115 12.10 6.54 4.25
C ILE A 115 10.98 6.57 3.21
N CYS A 116 10.35 5.44 2.92
CA CYS A 116 9.22 5.38 2.00
C CYS A 116 8.06 6.28 2.46
N SER A 117 7.71 6.23 3.74
CA SER A 117 6.66 7.05 4.33
C SER A 117 6.95 8.55 4.18
N LEU A 118 8.18 8.98 4.45
CA LEU A 118 8.59 10.38 4.30
C LEU A 118 8.55 10.84 2.83
N ILE A 119 8.95 9.98 1.90
CA ILE A 119 8.89 10.27 0.47
C ILE A 119 7.43 10.47 0.03
N TYR A 120 6.53 9.55 0.41
CA TYR A 120 5.11 9.67 0.10
C TYR A 120 4.49 10.94 0.71
N ALA A 121 4.79 11.23 1.99
CA ALA A 121 4.29 12.42 2.66
C ALA A 121 4.75 13.72 1.97
N ARG A 122 6.01 13.76 1.48
CA ARG A 122 6.51 14.92 0.72
C ARG A 122 5.86 15.06 -0.64
N ILE A 123 5.67 13.97 -1.37
CA ILE A 123 5.03 13.99 -2.70
C ILE A 123 3.59 14.49 -2.59
N LEU A 124 2.88 14.09 -1.53
CA LEU A 124 1.52 14.54 -1.26
C LEU A 124 1.45 16.03 -0.94
N LYS A 125 2.28 16.48 0.00
CA LYS A 125 2.31 17.88 0.43
C LYS A 125 2.77 18.86 -0.65
N SER A 126 3.52 18.39 -1.66
CA SER A 126 4.00 19.22 -2.78
C SER A 126 2.94 19.49 -3.84
N LYS A 127 1.73 18.93 -3.73
CA LYS A 127 0.64 19.10 -4.70
C LYS A 127 -0.53 19.96 -4.20
N ASP A 128 -0.42 20.49 -3.00
CA ASP A 128 -1.27 21.57 -2.45
C ASP A 128 -0.56 22.91 -2.65
#